data_4e7e808e119e185397965722adcbca6f
#
_entry.id   4e7e808e119e185397965722adcbca6f
#
_cell.length_a   1.000
_cell.length_b   1.000
_cell.length_c   1.000
_cell.angle_alpha   90.00
_cell.angle_beta   90.00
_cell.angle_gamma   90.00
#
_symmetry.space_group_name_H-M   'P 1'
#
loop_
_entity.id
_entity.type
_entity.pdbx_description
1 polymer ?
#
loop_
_entity_poly.entity_id
_entity_poly.type
_entity_poly.pdbx_seq_one_letter_code
_entity_poly.pdbx_strand_id
1 'polypeptide(L)'
;MKSSIRDDAALAAFVGPRYAYYSQRWSLAEARGGMSWNWAACLLGPFWMAYRRMYWQVGVYALIVCAEPVLHALFGLKMPLAVRPMLYAMALLLGMYGNQVYRWHAEATIRHLREYHFSPELVYDSLARCGRTSWPGVFAMGLLLVVMAVSLSPLAGLVVQGGGLAAG
;
A
#
# COMPACT_ATOMS: atom_id res chain seq x y z
N MET A 1 -29.94 6.94 -9.06
CA MET A 1 -30.32 6.62 -7.65
C MET A 1 -30.21 5.13 -7.32
N LYS A 2 -30.69 4.16 -8.12
CA LYS A 2 -30.52 2.71 -7.85
C LYS A 2 -29.08 2.19 -7.96
N SER A 3 -28.20 2.80 -8.76
CA SER A 3 -26.78 2.37 -8.87
C SER A 3 -26.00 2.76 -7.63
N SER A 4 -26.18 3.96 -7.08
CA SER A 4 -25.46 4.40 -5.89
C SER A 4 -25.76 3.53 -4.65
N ILE A 5 -27.01 3.13 -4.44
CA ILE A 5 -27.39 2.23 -3.34
C ILE A 5 -26.74 0.84 -3.47
N ARG A 6 -26.63 0.30 -4.70
CA ARG A 6 -25.93 -0.96 -4.95
C ARG A 6 -24.42 -0.85 -4.71
N ASP A 7 -23.85 0.30 -5.00
CA ASP A 7 -22.42 0.54 -4.81
C ASP A 7 -22.10 0.70 -3.33
N ASP A 8 -22.94 1.40 -2.57
CA ASP A 8 -22.79 1.52 -1.12
C ASP A 8 -22.94 0.16 -0.40
N ALA A 9 -23.90 -0.68 -0.81
CA ALA A 9 -24.05 -2.04 -0.26
C ALA A 9 -22.83 -2.92 -0.58
N ALA A 10 -22.25 -2.82 -1.78
CA ALA A 10 -21.07 -3.56 -2.16
C ALA A 10 -19.83 -3.07 -1.39
N LEU A 11 -19.67 -1.76 -1.21
CA LEU A 11 -18.62 -1.17 -0.36
C LEU A 11 -18.76 -1.61 1.11
N ALA A 12 -20.00 -1.64 1.63
CA ALA A 12 -20.26 -2.11 2.98
C ALA A 12 -19.89 -3.59 3.15
N ALA A 13 -20.23 -4.45 2.18
CA ALA A 13 -19.86 -5.86 2.18
C ALA A 13 -18.33 -6.06 2.12
N PHE A 14 -17.63 -5.26 1.30
CA PHE A 14 -16.18 -5.31 1.17
C PHE A 14 -15.47 -4.83 2.44
N VAL A 15 -15.83 -3.66 2.97
CA VAL A 15 -15.16 -3.05 4.14
C VAL A 15 -15.53 -3.75 5.45
N GLY A 16 -16.72 -4.32 5.52
CA GLY A 16 -17.23 -5.03 6.69
C GLY A 16 -17.52 -4.10 7.89
N PRO A 17 -17.24 -4.54 9.14
CA PRO A 17 -17.65 -3.82 10.36
C PRO A 17 -17.15 -2.37 10.47
N ARG A 18 -16.12 -2.01 9.73
CA ARG A 18 -15.56 -0.66 9.73
C ARG A 18 -16.14 0.26 8.65
N TYR A 19 -17.19 -0.16 7.95
CA TYR A 19 -17.78 0.64 6.86
C TYR A 19 -18.23 2.03 7.33
N ALA A 20 -18.88 2.16 8.48
CA ALA A 20 -19.31 3.44 9.02
C ALA A 20 -18.15 4.43 9.20
N TYR A 21 -17.00 3.97 9.68
CA TYR A 21 -15.80 4.79 9.80
C TYR A 21 -15.31 5.27 8.42
N TYR A 22 -15.19 4.34 7.44
CA TYR A 22 -14.65 4.70 6.13
C TYR A 22 -15.62 5.53 5.31
N SER A 23 -16.92 5.28 5.35
CA SER A 23 -17.93 6.10 4.66
C SER A 23 -17.89 7.55 5.11
N GLN A 24 -17.76 7.80 6.42
CA GLN A 24 -17.58 9.15 6.96
C GLN A 24 -16.26 9.79 6.47
N ARG A 25 -15.16 9.03 6.43
CA ARG A 25 -13.87 9.55 5.93
C ARG A 25 -13.91 9.86 4.44
N TRP A 26 -14.62 9.06 3.66
CA TRP A 26 -14.80 9.28 2.23
C TRP A 26 -15.69 10.50 1.93
N SER A 27 -16.77 10.70 2.67
CA SER A 27 -17.60 11.92 2.52
C SER A 27 -16.82 13.19 2.90
N LEU A 28 -16.00 13.14 3.95
CA LEU A 28 -15.08 14.24 4.28
C LEU A 28 -14.04 14.48 3.19
N ALA A 29 -13.52 13.42 2.58
CA ALA A 29 -12.57 13.54 1.47
C ALA A 29 -13.22 14.19 0.24
N GLU A 30 -14.44 13.83 -0.10
CA GLU A 30 -15.19 14.44 -1.21
C GLU A 30 -15.33 15.95 -1.01
N ALA A 31 -15.62 16.39 0.22
CA ALA A 31 -15.73 17.80 0.56
C ALA A 31 -14.39 18.56 0.59
N ARG A 32 -13.25 17.84 0.65
CA ARG A 32 -11.91 18.42 0.84
C ARG A 32 -10.92 18.04 -0.28
N GLY A 33 -11.38 17.87 -1.50
CA GLY A 33 -10.53 17.56 -2.65
C GLY A 33 -9.79 16.21 -2.55
N GLY A 34 -10.42 15.20 -1.96
CA GLY A 34 -9.87 13.86 -1.83
C GLY A 34 -9.07 13.59 -0.54
N MET A 35 -8.94 14.59 0.35
CA MET A 35 -8.12 14.48 1.55
C MET A 35 -8.94 14.10 2.79
N SER A 36 -8.54 13.02 3.45
CA SER A 36 -8.99 12.70 4.81
C SER A 36 -7.88 11.99 5.57
N TRP A 37 -7.55 12.50 6.76
CA TRP A 37 -6.38 12.01 7.49
C TRP A 37 -6.54 10.59 8.00
N ASN A 38 -5.51 9.76 7.78
CA ASN A 38 -5.42 8.37 8.24
C ASN A 38 -4.07 8.14 8.95
N TRP A 39 -4.09 8.17 10.28
CA TRP A 39 -2.89 7.96 11.10
C TRP A 39 -2.26 6.58 10.88
N ALA A 40 -3.07 5.53 10.70
CA ALA A 40 -2.56 4.19 10.47
C ALA A 40 -1.81 4.10 9.13
N ALA A 41 -2.30 4.76 8.08
CA ALA A 41 -1.62 4.82 6.78
C ALA A 41 -0.33 5.65 6.86
N CYS A 42 -0.35 6.76 7.60
CA CYS A 42 0.82 7.63 7.79
C CYS A 42 1.96 6.91 8.54
N LEU A 43 1.65 6.28 9.68
CA LEU A 43 2.66 5.71 10.58
C LEU A 43 3.08 4.30 10.19
N LEU A 44 2.13 3.48 9.70
CA LEU A 44 2.36 2.07 9.38
C LEU A 44 2.57 1.82 7.88
N GLY A 45 2.25 2.80 7.02
CA GLY A 45 2.51 2.76 5.58
C GLY A 45 2.20 1.42 4.92
N PRO A 46 3.22 0.69 4.45
CA PRO A 46 3.04 -0.57 3.74
C PRO A 46 2.41 -1.68 4.59
N PHE A 47 2.62 -1.68 5.91
CA PHE A 47 1.97 -2.63 6.82
C PHE A 47 0.46 -2.41 6.87
N TRP A 48 0.01 -1.15 6.89
CA TRP A 48 -1.42 -0.83 6.82
C TRP A 48 -2.01 -1.27 5.47
N MET A 49 -1.31 -1.06 4.36
CA MET A 49 -1.74 -1.53 3.04
C MET A 49 -1.80 -3.07 2.98
N ALA A 50 -0.78 -3.77 3.49
CA ALA A 50 -0.75 -5.24 3.56
C ALA A 50 -1.88 -5.78 4.44
N TYR A 51 -2.16 -5.14 5.58
CA TYR A 51 -3.30 -5.46 6.44
C TYR A 51 -4.64 -5.33 5.71
N ARG A 52 -4.77 -4.34 4.80
CA ARG A 52 -5.96 -4.10 3.97
C ARG A 52 -5.97 -4.89 2.66
N ARG A 53 -5.04 -5.83 2.47
CA ARG A 53 -4.88 -6.65 1.26
C ARG A 53 -4.64 -5.85 -0.02
N MET A 54 -4.11 -4.66 0.10
CA MET A 54 -3.75 -3.79 -1.00
C MET A 54 -2.38 -4.19 -1.59
N TYR A 55 -2.23 -5.47 -1.99
CA TYR A 55 -0.93 -6.05 -2.35
C TYR A 55 -0.28 -5.40 -3.55
N TRP A 56 -1.06 -4.95 -4.53
CA TRP A 56 -0.53 -4.19 -5.66
C TRP A 56 0.12 -2.88 -5.21
N GLN A 57 -0.55 -2.13 -4.37
CA GLN A 57 -0.04 -0.87 -3.82
C GLN A 57 1.19 -1.10 -2.93
N VAL A 58 1.21 -2.20 -2.17
CA VAL A 58 2.39 -2.65 -1.43
C VAL A 58 3.56 -2.93 -2.37
N GLY A 59 3.32 -3.61 -3.50
CA GLY A 59 4.33 -3.87 -4.52
C GLY A 59 4.93 -2.60 -5.10
N VAL A 60 4.10 -1.62 -5.46
CA VAL A 60 4.55 -0.31 -5.96
C VAL A 60 5.35 0.43 -4.89
N TYR A 61 4.89 0.44 -3.64
CA TYR A 61 5.62 1.05 -2.53
C TYR A 61 7.00 0.40 -2.35
N ALA A 62 7.05 -0.93 -2.33
CA ALA A 62 8.29 -1.69 -2.18
C ALA A 62 9.26 -1.38 -3.34
N LEU A 63 8.77 -1.33 -4.58
CA LEU A 63 9.59 -0.97 -5.75
C LEU A 63 10.24 0.41 -5.57
N ILE A 64 9.48 1.42 -5.12
CA ILE A 64 10.01 2.77 -4.92
C ILE A 64 11.07 2.78 -3.80
N VAL A 65 10.81 2.12 -2.68
CA VAL A 65 11.74 2.07 -1.53
C VAL A 65 13.01 1.31 -1.87
N CYS A 66 12.92 0.26 -2.70
CA CYS A 66 14.05 -0.60 -3.05
C CYS A 66 14.84 -0.07 -4.25
N ALA A 67 14.31 0.88 -5.00
CA ALA A 67 15.00 1.39 -6.19
C ALA A 67 16.38 1.96 -5.86
N GLU A 68 16.50 2.72 -4.79
CA GLU A 68 17.78 3.34 -4.40
C GLU A 68 18.86 2.30 -4.01
N PRO A 69 18.63 1.38 -3.06
CA PRO A 69 19.66 0.41 -2.71
C PRO A 69 20.01 -0.54 -3.87
N VAL A 70 19.06 -0.86 -4.73
CA VAL A 70 19.31 -1.67 -5.92
C VAL A 70 20.16 -0.92 -6.94
N LEU A 71 19.85 0.33 -7.25
CA LEU A 71 20.63 1.16 -8.17
C LEU A 71 22.04 1.41 -7.63
N HIS A 72 22.17 1.59 -6.32
CA HIS A 72 23.48 1.71 -5.68
C HIS A 72 24.29 0.42 -5.82
N ALA A 73 23.68 -0.74 -5.56
CA ALA A 73 24.36 -2.03 -5.64
C ALA A 73 24.78 -2.40 -7.08
N LEU A 74 23.94 -2.10 -8.08
CA LEU A 74 24.21 -2.47 -9.47
C LEU A 74 25.11 -1.48 -10.22
N PHE A 75 25.01 -0.20 -9.94
CA PHE A 75 25.65 0.87 -10.74
C PHE A 75 26.56 1.76 -9.93
N GLY A 76 26.72 1.54 -8.62
CA GLY A 76 27.45 2.45 -7.73
C GLY A 76 26.83 3.84 -7.58
N LEU A 77 25.60 4.02 -8.07
CA LEU A 77 24.91 5.31 -8.04
C LEU A 77 24.46 5.60 -6.60
N LYS A 78 25.18 6.51 -5.95
CA LYS A 78 24.74 7.05 -4.66
C LYS A 78 23.63 8.07 -4.92
N MET A 79 22.39 7.71 -4.68
CA MET A 79 21.32 8.68 -4.66
C MET A 79 21.60 9.70 -3.54
N PRO A 80 21.53 11.00 -3.84
CA PRO A 80 21.81 12.03 -2.84
C PRO A 80 20.78 11.95 -1.70
N LEU A 81 21.09 12.63 -0.60
CA LEU A 81 20.36 12.73 0.67
C LEU A 81 18.84 12.95 0.55
N ALA A 82 18.32 13.08 -0.66
CA ALA A 82 16.91 13.32 -1.00
C ALA A 82 15.97 12.12 -0.78
N VAL A 83 16.47 10.87 -0.65
CA VAL A 83 15.60 9.69 -0.46
C VAL A 83 14.90 9.70 0.89
N ARG A 84 15.57 10.13 1.95
CA ARG A 84 14.96 10.21 3.29
C ARG A 84 13.77 11.18 3.33
N PRO A 85 13.90 12.45 2.89
CA PRO A 85 12.74 13.35 2.85
C PRO A 85 11.63 12.84 1.92
N MET A 86 11.94 12.12 0.85
CA MET A 86 10.95 11.49 -0.01
C MET A 86 10.13 10.42 0.74
N LEU A 87 10.76 9.59 1.58
CA LEU A 87 10.05 8.60 2.39
C LEU A 87 9.10 9.27 3.40
N TYR A 88 9.53 10.38 4.04
CA TYR A 88 8.64 11.15 4.91
C TYR A 88 7.48 11.78 4.13
N ALA A 89 7.76 12.34 2.95
CA ALA A 89 6.71 12.87 2.08
C ALA A 89 5.72 11.78 1.67
N MET A 90 6.17 10.58 1.32
CA MET A 90 5.32 9.43 1.04
C MET A 90 4.44 9.04 2.24
N ALA A 91 5.00 9.03 3.45
CA ALA A 91 4.23 8.74 4.67
C ALA A 91 3.12 9.79 4.90
N LEU A 92 3.43 11.08 4.72
CA LEU A 92 2.45 12.15 4.79
C LEU A 92 1.38 12.04 3.71
N LEU A 93 1.75 11.77 2.47
CA LEU A 93 0.82 11.55 1.37
C LEU A 93 -0.12 10.37 1.63
N LEU A 94 0.42 9.25 2.16
CA LEU A 94 -0.41 8.12 2.59
C LEU A 94 -1.32 8.50 3.76
N GLY A 95 -0.87 9.35 4.67
CA GLY A 95 -1.71 9.89 5.73
C GLY A 95 -2.87 10.72 5.19
N MET A 96 -2.64 11.56 4.20
CA MET A 96 -3.64 12.45 3.60
C MET A 96 -4.61 11.71 2.67
N TYR A 97 -4.10 10.83 1.82
CA TYR A 97 -4.86 10.18 0.74
C TYR A 97 -5.14 8.69 0.96
N GLY A 98 -4.61 8.07 2.02
CA GLY A 98 -4.72 6.65 2.27
C GLY A 98 -6.16 6.13 2.26
N ASN A 99 -7.11 6.87 2.84
CA ASN A 99 -8.52 6.50 2.80
C ASN A 99 -9.08 6.50 1.37
N GLN A 100 -8.64 7.46 0.53
CA GLN A 100 -9.05 7.53 -0.87
C GLN A 100 -8.43 6.42 -1.71
N VAL A 101 -7.16 6.11 -1.49
CA VAL A 101 -6.47 4.97 -2.13
C VAL A 101 -7.16 3.65 -1.77
N TYR A 102 -7.59 3.49 -0.51
CA TYR A 102 -8.37 2.34 -0.08
C TYR A 102 -9.74 2.26 -0.75
N ARG A 103 -10.43 3.39 -0.93
CA ARG A 103 -11.70 3.45 -1.67
C ARG A 103 -11.52 3.01 -3.12
N TRP A 104 -10.51 3.53 -3.83
CA TRP A 104 -10.22 3.13 -5.20
C TRP A 104 -9.90 1.64 -5.33
N HIS A 105 -9.15 1.09 -4.37
CA HIS A 105 -8.88 -0.35 -4.31
C HIS A 105 -10.18 -1.16 -4.13
N ALA A 106 -11.05 -0.75 -3.22
CA ALA A 106 -12.35 -1.39 -2.99
C ALA A 106 -13.24 -1.34 -4.25
N GLU A 107 -13.38 -0.17 -4.85
CA GLU A 107 -14.16 0.02 -6.07
C GLU A 107 -13.60 -0.77 -7.26
N ALA A 108 -12.28 -0.83 -7.42
CA ALA A 108 -11.63 -1.63 -8.46
C ALA A 108 -11.90 -3.13 -8.27
N THR A 109 -11.81 -3.62 -7.03
CA THR A 109 -12.12 -5.01 -6.68
C THR A 109 -13.59 -5.34 -6.92
N ILE A 110 -14.51 -4.43 -6.57
CA ILE A 110 -15.94 -4.59 -6.82
C ILE A 110 -16.23 -4.68 -8.31
N ARG A 111 -15.65 -3.80 -9.13
CA ARG A 111 -15.81 -3.84 -10.59
C ARG A 111 -15.31 -5.17 -11.16
N HIS A 112 -14.11 -5.58 -10.77
CA HIS A 112 -13.52 -6.83 -11.24
C HIS A 112 -14.38 -8.05 -10.89
N LEU A 113 -14.87 -8.16 -9.66
CA LEU A 113 -15.72 -9.28 -9.24
C LEU A 113 -17.07 -9.29 -9.97
N ARG A 114 -17.64 -8.12 -10.27
CA ARG A 114 -18.89 -8.01 -11.05
C ARG A 114 -18.72 -8.45 -12.51
N GLU A 115 -17.54 -8.27 -13.08
CA GLU A 115 -17.23 -8.71 -14.44
C GLU A 115 -17.09 -10.23 -14.54
N TYR A 116 -16.60 -10.90 -13.47
CA TYR A 116 -16.34 -12.34 -13.47
C TYR A 116 -17.47 -13.19 -12.88
N HIS A 117 -18.39 -12.62 -12.13
CA HIS A 117 -19.49 -13.35 -11.49
C HIS A 117 -20.84 -12.87 -11.99
N PHE A 118 -21.63 -13.81 -12.52
CA PHE A 118 -22.99 -13.52 -13.01
C PHE A 118 -24.05 -13.50 -11.90
N SER A 119 -23.78 -14.15 -10.74
CA SER A 119 -24.70 -14.21 -9.61
C SER A 119 -24.37 -13.12 -8.58
N PRO A 120 -25.35 -12.26 -8.21
CA PRO A 120 -25.14 -11.24 -7.16
C PRO A 120 -24.70 -11.83 -5.82
N GLU A 121 -25.23 -13.00 -5.44
CA GLU A 121 -24.90 -13.65 -4.16
C GLU A 121 -23.42 -14.05 -4.09
N LEU A 122 -22.88 -14.62 -5.18
CA LEU A 122 -21.46 -14.97 -5.29
C LEU A 122 -20.57 -13.73 -5.24
N VAL A 123 -21.02 -12.61 -5.80
CA VAL A 123 -20.30 -11.34 -5.74
C VAL A 123 -20.18 -10.87 -4.29
N TYR A 124 -21.28 -10.82 -3.53
CA TYR A 124 -21.26 -10.35 -2.15
C TYR A 124 -20.43 -11.24 -1.22
N ASP A 125 -20.50 -12.56 -1.37
CA ASP A 125 -19.70 -13.50 -0.59
C ASP A 125 -18.19 -13.37 -0.93
N SER A 126 -17.87 -13.18 -2.20
CA SER A 126 -16.48 -12.92 -2.64
C SER A 126 -15.97 -11.57 -2.14
N LEU A 127 -16.79 -10.52 -2.14
CA LEU A 127 -16.44 -9.21 -1.58
C LEU A 127 -16.14 -9.29 -0.09
N ALA A 128 -16.97 -9.98 0.68
CA ALA A 128 -16.76 -10.19 2.11
C ALA A 128 -15.44 -10.95 2.40
N ARG A 129 -15.06 -11.91 1.53
CA ARG A 129 -13.77 -12.60 1.65
C ARG A 129 -12.57 -11.74 1.25
N CYS A 130 -12.68 -11.00 0.15
CA CYS A 130 -11.59 -10.16 -0.36
C CYS A 130 -11.30 -8.96 0.54
N GLY A 131 -12.35 -8.38 1.13
CA GLY A 131 -12.23 -7.19 1.97
C GLY A 131 -11.79 -7.43 3.40
N ARG A 132 -11.68 -8.70 3.83
CA ARG A 132 -11.21 -9.06 5.18
C ARG A 132 -9.78 -8.58 5.40
N THR A 133 -9.49 -8.15 6.62
CA THR A 133 -8.13 -7.80 7.04
C THR A 133 -7.21 -9.03 7.07
N SER A 134 -5.92 -8.85 6.80
CA SER A 134 -4.94 -9.92 6.69
C SER A 134 -3.76 -9.70 7.64
N TRP A 135 -3.76 -10.37 8.79
CA TRP A 135 -2.56 -10.45 9.64
C TRP A 135 -1.42 -11.22 8.96
N PRO A 136 -1.66 -12.33 8.24
CA PRO A 136 -0.60 -12.97 7.46
C PRO A 136 0.09 -12.03 6.47
N GLY A 137 -0.64 -11.11 5.84
CA GLY A 137 -0.06 -10.09 4.97
C GLY A 137 0.89 -9.14 5.70
N VAL A 138 0.57 -8.77 6.94
CA VAL A 138 1.44 -7.94 7.80
C VAL A 138 2.74 -8.67 8.13
N PHE A 139 2.66 -9.94 8.53
CA PHE A 139 3.85 -10.76 8.84
C PHE A 139 4.70 -11.01 7.59
N ALA A 140 4.08 -11.31 6.44
CA ALA A 140 4.79 -11.46 5.18
C ALA A 140 5.53 -10.17 4.77
N MET A 141 4.91 -9.01 4.99
CA MET A 141 5.55 -7.71 4.74
C MET A 141 6.74 -7.49 5.69
N GLY A 142 6.60 -7.81 6.97
CA GLY A 142 7.69 -7.74 7.95
C GLY A 142 8.86 -8.63 7.56
N LEU A 143 8.59 -9.89 7.19
CA LEU A 143 9.59 -10.83 6.73
C LEU A 143 10.29 -10.33 5.47
N LEU A 144 9.55 -9.82 4.49
CA LEU A 144 10.11 -9.25 3.27
C LEU A 144 11.10 -8.12 3.60
N LEU A 145 10.75 -7.19 4.48
CA LEU A 145 11.63 -6.09 4.87
C LEU A 145 12.89 -6.58 5.58
N VAL A 146 12.79 -7.59 6.46
CA VAL A 146 13.94 -8.21 7.12
C VAL A 146 14.86 -8.89 6.10
N VAL A 147 14.31 -9.71 5.21
CA VAL A 147 15.08 -10.38 4.16
C VAL A 147 15.80 -9.36 3.29
N MET A 148 15.13 -8.29 2.90
CA MET A 148 15.74 -7.22 2.11
C MET A 148 16.87 -6.51 2.87
N ALA A 149 16.67 -6.16 4.13
CA ALA A 149 17.69 -5.52 4.95
C ALA A 149 18.93 -6.40 5.10
N VAL A 150 18.75 -7.71 5.33
CA VAL A 150 19.84 -8.68 5.43
C VAL A 150 20.55 -8.89 4.08
N SER A 151 19.81 -9.00 2.99
CA SER A 151 20.38 -9.24 1.66
C SER A 151 21.14 -8.05 1.09
N LEU A 152 20.74 -6.83 1.44
CA LEU A 152 21.41 -5.61 0.96
C LEU A 152 22.59 -5.19 1.82
N SER A 153 22.69 -5.64 3.07
CA SER A 153 23.78 -5.28 3.98
C SER A 153 25.18 -5.75 3.53
N PRO A 154 25.38 -6.99 3.02
CA PRO A 154 26.69 -7.44 2.50
C PRO A 154 27.09 -6.70 1.22
N LEU A 155 26.15 -6.38 0.35
CA LEU A 155 26.40 -5.63 -0.88
C LEU A 155 26.94 -4.22 -0.58
N ALA A 156 26.41 -3.56 0.44
CA ALA A 156 26.94 -2.27 0.90
C ALA A 156 28.38 -2.35 1.41
N GLY A 157 28.74 -3.45 2.11
CA GLY A 157 30.11 -3.70 2.61
C GLY A 157 31.13 -3.96 1.49
N LEU A 158 30.75 -4.72 0.48
CA LEU A 158 31.63 -5.05 -0.66
C LEU A 158 31.95 -3.83 -1.54
N VAL A 159 30.99 -2.92 -1.71
CA VAL A 159 31.19 -1.67 -2.49
C VAL A 159 32.15 -0.74 -1.77
N VAL A 160 32.07 -0.67 -0.43
CA VAL A 160 32.97 0.18 0.38
C VAL A 160 34.41 -0.37 0.33
N GLN A 161 34.61 -1.70 0.36
CA GLN A 161 35.94 -2.32 0.29
C GLN A 161 36.56 -2.27 -1.11
N GLY A 162 35.76 -2.43 -2.18
CA GLY A 162 36.24 -2.35 -3.57
C GLY A 162 36.70 -0.97 -3.99
N GLY A 163 36.12 0.09 -3.44
CA GLY A 163 36.53 1.47 -3.70
C GLY A 163 37.86 1.89 -3.06
N GLY A 164 38.31 1.16 -2.01
CA GLY A 164 39.57 1.42 -1.33
C GLY A 164 40.81 0.85 -2.04
N LEU A 165 40.65 -0.15 -2.89
CA LEU A 165 41.75 -0.80 -3.62
C LEU A 165 42.11 -0.12 -4.96
N ALA A 166 41.30 0.81 -5.44
CA ALA A 166 41.55 1.54 -6.70
C ALA A 166 42.22 2.91 -6.51
N ALA A 167 42.56 3.28 -5.27
CA ALA A 167 43.16 4.58 -4.91
C ALA A 167 44.56 4.47 -4.25
N GLY A 168 45.23 3.30 -4.39
CA GLY A 168 46.58 3.05 -3.94
C GLY A 168 47.58 2.98 -5.07
#